data_412807f445073924ab2894afc53482d7
#
_entry.id   412807f445073924ab2894afc53482d7
#
_cell.length_a   1.000
_cell.length_b   1.000
_cell.length_c   1.000
_cell.angle_alpha   90.00
_cell.angle_beta   90.00
_cell.angle_gamma   90.00
#
_symmetry.space_group_name_H-M   'P 1'
#
loop_
_entity.id
_entity.type
_entity.pdbx_description
1 polymer ?
#
loop_
_entity_poly.entity_id
_entity_poly.type
_entity_poly.pdbx_seq_one_letter_code
_entity_poly.pdbx_strand_id
1 'polypeptide(L)'
;MSDAMTSGHRLDGGLIDRSTELSFRFDGKSLEGYGGDTLASALLANGVRLMGRSFKYHRPRGVLSAGAEEPNAIVALREGAFTEPNTRATTAELFDGLVAKSQNRWPSLGFDVMAVNDVMSEFLTAGFYYKTFMWPAKFWEKIYEPIIRHAAGLGALSGMPDPDCYDKGFLHCDLLIIGAGP
;
A
#
# COMPACT_ATOMS: atom_id res chain seq x y z
N MET A 1 -4.59 32.69 0.06
CA MET A 1 -5.77 32.02 -0.55
C MET A 1 -5.48 30.52 -0.62
N SER A 2 -5.47 29.83 0.52
CA SER A 2 -5.20 28.38 0.57
C SER A 2 -6.18 27.60 1.47
N ASP A 3 -7.35 28.14 1.80
CA ASP A 3 -8.23 27.58 2.85
C ASP A 3 -9.37 26.67 2.37
N ALA A 4 -9.39 26.17 1.16
CA ALA A 4 -10.61 25.57 0.64
C ALA A 4 -10.54 24.05 0.34
N MET A 5 -9.41 23.35 0.53
CA MET A 5 -9.31 21.96 0.06
C MET A 5 -9.27 20.86 1.11
N THR A 6 -8.92 21.13 2.35
CA THR A 6 -8.69 20.10 3.37
C THR A 6 -9.87 19.74 4.26
N SER A 7 -10.90 20.56 4.33
CA SER A 7 -11.99 20.37 5.30
C SER A 7 -13.18 19.52 4.83
N GLY A 8 -13.28 19.23 3.53
CA GLY A 8 -14.53 18.69 2.96
C GLY A 8 -14.90 17.25 3.34
N HIS A 9 -13.96 16.46 3.87
CA HIS A 9 -14.19 15.03 4.15
C HIS A 9 -13.84 14.60 5.59
N ARG A 10 -13.56 15.56 6.47
CA ARG A 10 -13.31 15.28 7.88
C ARG A 10 -14.50 15.66 8.74
N LEU A 11 -14.83 14.81 9.69
CA LEU A 11 -15.75 15.14 10.78
C LEU A 11 -15.02 15.89 11.90
N ASP A 12 -15.77 16.65 12.69
CA ASP A 12 -15.23 17.29 13.90
C ASP A 12 -14.96 16.25 14.99
N GLY A 13 -13.98 16.56 15.84
CA GLY A 13 -13.57 15.68 16.95
C GLY A 13 -12.55 14.60 16.53
N GLY A 14 -12.46 13.53 17.30
CA GLY A 14 -11.47 12.45 17.16
C GLY A 14 -10.18 12.72 17.92
N LEU A 15 -9.17 11.86 17.67
CA LEU A 15 -7.87 11.89 18.36
C LEU A 15 -6.77 12.58 17.53
N ILE A 16 -7.11 13.15 16.39
CA ILE A 16 -6.16 13.80 15.47
C ILE A 16 -5.78 15.16 16.03
N ASP A 17 -4.49 15.43 16.11
CA ASP A 17 -3.94 16.74 16.49
C ASP A 17 -3.96 17.70 15.29
N ARG A 18 -4.99 18.50 15.19
CA ARG A 18 -5.19 19.48 14.11
C ARG A 18 -4.27 20.71 14.21
N SER A 19 -3.50 20.84 15.28
CA SER A 19 -2.51 21.91 15.41
C SER A 19 -1.19 21.56 14.71
N THR A 20 -0.96 20.27 14.43
CA THR A 20 0.25 19.78 13.78
C THR A 20 -0.08 19.38 12.34
N GLU A 21 0.11 20.32 11.42
CA GLU A 21 -0.05 20.07 9.98
C GLU A 21 1.15 19.28 9.44
N LEU A 22 0.88 18.29 8.60
CA LEU A 22 1.87 17.42 7.96
C LEU A 22 1.66 17.43 6.45
N SER A 23 2.77 17.49 5.70
CA SER A 23 2.77 17.41 4.24
C SER A 23 3.30 16.04 3.80
N PHE A 24 2.62 15.41 2.85
CA PHE A 24 3.05 14.11 2.32
C PHE A 24 2.76 14.00 0.82
N ARG A 25 3.30 12.97 0.17
CA ARG A 25 3.06 12.71 -1.25
C ARG A 25 2.48 11.33 -1.48
N PHE A 26 1.46 11.28 -2.35
CA PHE A 26 0.88 10.03 -2.83
C PHE A 26 0.83 10.01 -4.36
N ASP A 27 1.48 9.04 -4.99
CA ASP A 27 1.63 8.95 -6.46
C ASP A 27 2.10 10.27 -7.10
N GLY A 28 3.02 10.97 -6.43
CA GLY A 28 3.60 12.24 -6.89
C GLY A 28 2.76 13.48 -6.60
N LYS A 29 1.55 13.35 -6.07
CA LYS A 29 0.71 14.49 -5.65
C LYS A 29 1.02 14.87 -4.21
N SER A 30 1.25 16.15 -3.94
CA SER A 30 1.37 16.69 -2.59
C SER A 30 -0.01 16.82 -1.97
N LEU A 31 -0.15 16.34 -0.74
CA LEU A 31 -1.36 16.29 0.06
C LEU A 31 -1.02 16.71 1.50
N GLU A 32 -2.05 17.06 2.27
CA GLU A 32 -1.91 17.52 3.64
C GLU A 32 -2.67 16.60 4.60
N GLY A 33 -2.14 16.44 5.79
CA GLY A 33 -2.75 15.70 6.89
C GLY A 33 -2.36 16.32 8.23
N TYR A 34 -2.65 15.62 9.31
CA TYR A 34 -2.42 16.09 10.66
C TYR A 34 -1.71 15.05 11.52
N GLY A 35 -1.10 15.50 12.60
CA GLY A 35 -0.53 14.61 13.60
C GLY A 35 -1.56 13.61 14.14
N GLY A 36 -1.21 12.32 14.19
CA GLY A 36 -2.11 11.24 14.57
C GLY A 36 -2.95 10.63 13.43
N ASP A 37 -2.85 11.17 12.21
CA ASP A 37 -3.41 10.51 11.03
C ASP A 37 -2.66 9.21 10.71
N THR A 38 -3.38 8.24 10.21
CA THR A 38 -2.78 7.20 9.37
C THR A 38 -2.73 7.69 7.91
N LEU A 39 -1.90 7.08 7.09
CA LEU A 39 -1.88 7.40 5.66
C LEU A 39 -3.27 7.23 5.03
N ALA A 40 -4.02 6.20 5.42
CA ALA A 40 -5.38 5.97 4.91
C ALA A 40 -6.34 7.09 5.29
N SER A 41 -6.34 7.53 6.56
CA SER A 41 -7.22 8.61 7.02
C SER A 41 -6.90 9.93 6.33
N ALA A 42 -5.61 10.25 6.17
CA ALA A 42 -5.19 11.45 5.45
C ALA A 42 -5.57 11.40 3.96
N LEU A 43 -5.39 10.27 3.30
CA LEU A 43 -5.82 10.09 1.89
C LEU A 43 -7.33 10.28 1.73
N LEU A 44 -8.14 9.66 2.59
CA LEU A 44 -9.59 9.81 2.57
C LEU A 44 -10.02 11.27 2.82
N ALA A 45 -9.37 11.94 3.75
CA ALA A 45 -9.61 13.35 4.05
C ALA A 45 -9.35 14.26 2.83
N ASN A 46 -8.37 13.91 2.01
CA ASN A 46 -8.07 14.59 0.75
C ASN A 46 -8.94 14.08 -0.43
N GLY A 47 -9.97 13.28 -0.18
CA GLY A 47 -10.85 12.75 -1.22
C GLY A 47 -10.25 11.63 -2.06
N VAL A 48 -9.08 11.11 -1.69
CA VAL A 48 -8.43 10.00 -2.39
C VAL A 48 -9.05 8.68 -1.92
N ARG A 49 -9.97 8.15 -2.71
CA ARG A 49 -10.67 6.90 -2.42
C ARG A 49 -10.05 5.68 -3.07
N LEU A 50 -9.39 5.86 -4.21
CA LEU A 50 -8.71 4.80 -4.94
C LEU A 50 -7.26 4.75 -4.50
N MET A 51 -6.83 3.65 -3.87
CA MET A 51 -5.50 3.49 -3.29
C MET A 51 -4.70 2.34 -3.88
N GLY A 52 -5.38 1.42 -4.57
CA GLY A 52 -4.74 0.28 -5.20
C GLY A 52 -5.65 -0.42 -6.18
N ARG A 53 -5.17 -1.51 -6.74
CA ARG A 53 -5.92 -2.40 -7.62
C ARG A 53 -5.78 -3.85 -7.17
N SER A 54 -6.80 -4.67 -7.42
CA SER A 54 -6.74 -6.09 -7.08
C SER A 54 -5.74 -6.80 -7.97
N PHE A 55 -5.13 -7.86 -7.42
CA PHE A 55 -4.03 -8.50 -8.07
C PHE A 55 -4.38 -9.14 -9.43
N LYS A 56 -5.48 -9.85 -9.59
CA LYS A 56 -5.82 -10.65 -10.76
C LYS A 56 -6.56 -9.86 -11.83
N TYR A 57 -7.57 -9.12 -11.38
CA TYR A 57 -8.49 -8.42 -12.28
C TYR A 57 -8.25 -6.91 -12.34
N HIS A 58 -7.33 -6.40 -11.56
CA HIS A 58 -7.02 -4.96 -11.50
C HIS A 58 -8.25 -4.08 -11.19
N ARG A 59 -9.22 -4.62 -10.46
CA ARG A 59 -10.41 -3.88 -10.01
C ARG A 59 -10.00 -2.80 -9.03
N PRO A 60 -10.63 -1.61 -9.09
CA PRO A 60 -10.37 -0.52 -8.16
C PRO A 60 -10.51 -0.96 -6.70
N ARG A 61 -9.57 -0.55 -5.85
CA ARG A 61 -9.54 -0.85 -4.41
C ARG A 61 -9.30 0.41 -3.60
N GLY A 62 -10.06 0.57 -2.54
CA GLY A 62 -9.88 1.60 -1.52
C GLY A 62 -9.86 0.95 -0.14
N VAL A 63 -9.96 1.76 0.91
CA VAL A 63 -10.03 1.29 2.30
C VAL A 63 -11.33 0.52 2.54
N LEU A 64 -11.23 -0.65 3.13
CA LEU A 64 -12.35 -1.48 3.55
C LEU A 64 -12.52 -1.49 5.07
N SER A 65 -11.41 -1.52 5.81
CA SER A 65 -11.40 -1.58 7.27
C SER A 65 -10.49 -0.50 7.87
N ALA A 66 -10.44 -0.38 9.18
CA ALA A 66 -9.70 0.69 9.86
C ALA A 66 -8.35 0.26 10.44
N GLY A 67 -8.03 -1.02 10.44
CA GLY A 67 -6.88 -1.56 11.18
C GLY A 67 -5.98 -2.48 10.36
N ALA A 68 -5.30 -3.38 11.07
CA ALA A 68 -4.35 -4.32 10.51
C ALA A 68 -4.99 -5.40 9.61
N GLU A 69 -6.30 -5.55 9.67
CA GLU A 69 -7.09 -6.46 8.83
C GLU A 69 -7.40 -5.90 7.43
N GLU A 70 -6.97 -4.66 7.13
CA GLU A 70 -7.19 -4.02 5.82
C GLU A 70 -6.58 -4.83 4.66
N PRO A 71 -7.40 -5.34 3.72
CA PRO A 71 -6.90 -6.18 2.64
C PRO A 71 -6.61 -5.43 1.34
N ASN A 72 -7.06 -4.20 1.18
CA ASN A 72 -7.13 -3.54 -0.12
C ASN A 72 -6.22 -2.33 -0.28
N ALA A 73 -6.06 -1.54 0.79
CA ALA A 73 -5.26 -0.30 0.76
C ALA A 73 -3.78 -0.61 1.02
N ILE A 74 -3.17 -1.37 0.12
CA ILE A 74 -1.78 -1.79 0.18
C ILE A 74 -0.94 -0.86 -0.69
N VAL A 75 0.09 -0.28 -0.10
CA VAL A 75 0.94 0.74 -0.73
C VAL A 75 2.41 0.44 -0.49
N ALA A 76 3.29 1.11 -1.23
CA ALA A 76 4.70 1.19 -0.93
C ALA A 76 5.01 2.52 -0.25
N LEU A 77 5.71 2.49 0.86
CA LEU A 77 6.15 3.67 1.59
C LEU A 77 7.62 3.97 1.29
N ARG A 78 7.99 5.25 1.39
CA ARG A 78 9.35 5.77 1.22
C ARG A 78 9.92 5.50 -0.17
N GLU A 79 11.19 5.79 -0.37
CA GLU A 79 11.89 5.62 -1.65
C GLU A 79 13.32 5.13 -1.43
N GLY A 80 13.92 4.59 -2.51
CA GLY A 80 15.30 4.08 -2.47
C GLY A 80 15.48 2.91 -1.52
N ALA A 81 16.54 2.92 -0.75
CA ALA A 81 16.89 1.85 0.19
C ALA A 81 15.86 1.67 1.33
N PHE A 82 15.13 2.74 1.65
CA PHE A 82 14.08 2.74 2.69
C PHE A 82 12.70 2.26 2.19
N THR A 83 12.59 1.80 0.95
CA THR A 83 11.29 1.40 0.41
C THR A 83 10.69 0.23 1.18
N GLU A 84 9.51 0.43 1.72
CA GLU A 84 8.69 -0.57 2.42
C GLU A 84 7.49 -0.94 1.55
N PRO A 85 7.56 -2.01 0.75
CA PRO A 85 6.43 -2.44 -0.06
C PRO A 85 5.39 -3.20 0.76
N ASN A 86 4.18 -3.32 0.21
CA ASN A 86 3.07 -4.11 0.77
C ASN A 86 2.62 -3.65 2.17
N THR A 87 2.78 -2.37 2.47
CA THR A 87 2.34 -1.78 3.75
C THR A 87 0.88 -1.37 3.67
N ARG A 88 0.12 -1.67 4.72
CA ARG A 88 -1.28 -1.23 4.82
C ARG A 88 -1.34 0.25 5.15
N ALA A 89 -2.04 1.02 4.33
CA ALA A 89 -2.19 2.45 4.56
C ALA A 89 -2.91 2.78 5.88
N THR A 90 -3.71 1.85 6.40
CA THR A 90 -4.45 1.97 7.66
C THR A 90 -3.59 1.82 8.91
N THR A 91 -2.41 1.20 8.78
CA THR A 91 -1.46 1.02 9.90
C THR A 91 -0.20 1.87 9.75
N ALA A 92 -0.04 2.53 8.61
CA ALA A 92 1.08 3.45 8.37
C ALA A 92 0.78 4.80 9.03
N GLU A 93 1.57 5.17 10.03
CA GLU A 93 1.50 6.49 10.65
C GLU A 93 1.93 7.57 9.65
N LEU A 94 1.20 8.69 9.64
CA LEU A 94 1.56 9.83 8.82
C LEU A 94 2.64 10.66 9.51
N PHE A 95 3.69 11.00 8.77
CA PHE A 95 4.73 11.93 9.20
C PHE A 95 5.07 12.91 8.09
N ASP A 96 5.67 14.03 8.45
CA ASP A 96 6.02 15.07 7.48
C ASP A 96 7.04 14.57 6.45
N GLY A 97 6.77 14.85 5.18
CA GLY A 97 7.59 14.39 4.06
C GLY A 97 7.38 12.92 3.65
N LEU A 98 6.41 12.19 4.22
CA LEU A 98 6.12 10.81 3.80
C LEU A 98 5.86 10.74 2.30
N VAL A 99 6.53 9.81 1.63
CA VAL A 99 6.27 9.48 0.24
C VAL A 99 5.64 8.10 0.18
N ALA A 100 4.46 8.03 -0.44
CA ALA A 100 3.75 6.79 -0.63
C ALA A 100 3.37 6.61 -2.11
N LYS A 101 3.35 5.35 -2.56
CA LYS A 101 2.99 4.98 -3.93
C LYS A 101 1.98 3.84 -3.92
N SER A 102 0.98 3.96 -4.78
CA SER A 102 0.06 2.85 -5.04
C SER A 102 0.78 1.70 -5.74
N GLN A 103 0.32 0.49 -5.47
CA GLN A 103 0.86 -0.72 -6.08
C GLN A 103 -0.13 -1.33 -7.08
N ASN A 104 0.34 -2.34 -7.81
CA ASN A 104 -0.47 -3.14 -8.75
C ASN A 104 -1.22 -2.29 -9.78
N ARG A 105 -0.51 -1.44 -10.49
CA ARG A 105 -1.07 -0.60 -11.56
C ARG A 105 -0.08 -0.37 -12.69
N TRP A 106 -0.57 -0.17 -13.90
CA TRP A 106 0.24 0.27 -15.03
C TRP A 106 -0.62 0.94 -16.11
N PRO A 107 -0.30 2.14 -16.61
CA PRO A 107 0.78 3.04 -16.14
C PRO A 107 0.39 3.85 -14.89
N SER A 108 -0.88 4.02 -14.58
CA SER A 108 -1.35 4.82 -13.44
C SER A 108 -2.53 4.17 -12.72
N LEU A 109 -2.81 4.63 -11.51
CA LEU A 109 -3.92 4.11 -10.71
C LEU A 109 -5.28 4.42 -11.35
N GLY A 110 -5.44 5.59 -11.95
CA GLY A 110 -6.67 6.01 -12.62
C GLY A 110 -6.87 5.36 -13.98
N PHE A 111 -5.79 5.11 -14.71
CA PHE A 111 -5.81 4.44 -16.00
C PHE A 111 -4.85 3.24 -15.97
N ASP A 112 -5.41 2.07 -15.83
CA ASP A 112 -4.67 0.82 -15.71
C ASP A 112 -5.00 -0.12 -16.87
N VAL A 113 -4.02 -0.34 -17.73
CA VAL A 113 -4.17 -1.21 -18.91
C VAL A 113 -4.45 -2.65 -18.51
N MET A 114 -3.90 -3.10 -17.38
CA MET A 114 -4.11 -4.47 -16.89
C MET A 114 -5.55 -4.72 -16.42
N ALA A 115 -6.39 -3.67 -16.30
CA ALA A 115 -7.81 -3.82 -16.04
C ALA A 115 -8.56 -4.59 -17.16
N VAL A 116 -7.96 -4.78 -18.30
CA VAL A 116 -8.45 -5.71 -19.34
C VAL A 116 -8.64 -7.13 -18.82
N ASN A 117 -7.89 -7.52 -17.80
CA ASN A 117 -8.05 -8.82 -17.14
C ASN A 117 -9.43 -9.02 -16.50
N ASP A 118 -10.12 -7.93 -16.13
CA ASP A 118 -11.48 -8.02 -15.62
C ASP A 118 -12.48 -8.37 -16.71
N VAL A 119 -12.30 -7.84 -17.92
CA VAL A 119 -13.10 -8.19 -19.10
C VAL A 119 -12.88 -9.66 -19.49
N MET A 120 -11.66 -10.15 -19.32
CA MET A 120 -11.30 -11.55 -19.59
C MET A 120 -11.52 -12.49 -18.40
N SER A 121 -12.26 -12.06 -17.39
CA SER A 121 -12.41 -12.80 -16.12
C SER A 121 -12.97 -14.22 -16.29
N GLU A 122 -13.82 -14.45 -17.27
CA GLU A 122 -14.37 -15.79 -17.56
C GLU A 122 -13.30 -16.80 -17.96
N PHE A 123 -12.22 -16.36 -18.60
CA PHE A 123 -11.09 -17.21 -19.00
C PHE A 123 -10.06 -17.36 -17.88
N LEU A 124 -10.03 -16.42 -16.95
CA LEU A 124 -9.10 -16.37 -15.84
C LEU A 124 -9.69 -16.99 -14.56
N THR A 125 -10.24 -18.20 -14.65
CA THR A 125 -10.81 -18.91 -13.51
C THR A 125 -9.79 -19.17 -12.39
N ALA A 126 -10.26 -19.53 -11.20
CA ALA A 126 -9.36 -19.87 -10.09
C ALA A 126 -8.43 -21.03 -10.48
N GLY A 127 -7.14 -20.86 -10.23
CA GLY A 127 -6.13 -21.87 -10.55
C GLY A 127 -5.74 -22.00 -12.03
N PHE A 128 -6.18 -21.07 -12.90
CA PHE A 128 -5.84 -21.11 -14.33
C PHE A 128 -4.33 -21.21 -14.59
N TYR A 129 -3.51 -20.56 -13.77
CA TYR A 129 -2.06 -20.56 -13.91
C TYR A 129 -1.42 -21.94 -13.63
N TYR A 130 -2.01 -22.75 -12.77
CA TYR A 130 -1.55 -24.13 -12.56
C TYR A 130 -1.75 -25.00 -13.81
N LYS A 131 -2.78 -24.75 -14.59
CA LYS A 131 -3.06 -25.47 -15.82
C LYS A 131 -2.27 -24.93 -17.00
N THR A 132 -2.09 -23.60 -17.07
CA THR A 132 -1.55 -22.92 -18.24
C THR A 132 -0.01 -22.91 -18.24
N PHE A 133 0.62 -22.77 -17.08
CA PHE A 133 2.08 -22.58 -16.96
C PHE A 133 2.84 -23.80 -16.42
N MET A 134 2.23 -24.98 -16.42
CA MET A 134 2.87 -26.20 -15.92
C MET A 134 3.84 -26.84 -16.91
N TRP A 135 3.81 -26.47 -18.16
CA TRP A 135 4.65 -27.07 -19.19
C TRP A 135 5.33 -26.01 -20.08
N PRO A 136 6.65 -26.10 -20.34
CA PRO A 136 7.59 -27.04 -19.72
C PRO A 136 7.95 -26.67 -18.27
N ALA A 137 7.93 -27.64 -17.36
CA ALA A 137 8.14 -27.40 -15.93
C ALA A 137 9.45 -26.66 -15.58
N LYS A 138 10.51 -26.86 -16.38
CA LYS A 138 11.80 -26.17 -16.19
C LYS A 138 11.77 -24.65 -16.37
N PHE A 139 10.67 -24.11 -16.94
CA PHE A 139 10.50 -22.67 -17.15
C PHE A 139 9.78 -22.00 -15.97
N TRP A 140 9.29 -22.80 -15.01
CA TRP A 140 8.52 -22.25 -13.89
C TRP A 140 9.30 -21.18 -13.12
N GLU A 141 10.46 -21.49 -12.60
CA GLU A 141 11.24 -20.56 -11.77
C GLU A 141 11.82 -19.38 -12.53
N LYS A 142 12.20 -19.58 -13.79
CA LYS A 142 12.95 -18.58 -14.55
C LYS A 142 12.08 -17.66 -15.40
N ILE A 143 10.90 -18.11 -15.77
CA ILE A 143 10.04 -17.38 -16.72
C ILE A 143 8.66 -17.13 -16.12
N TYR A 144 7.95 -18.21 -15.73
CA TYR A 144 6.54 -18.07 -15.36
C TYR A 144 6.37 -17.39 -13.99
N GLU A 145 7.13 -17.78 -12.99
CA GLU A 145 7.06 -17.22 -11.65
C GLU A 145 7.36 -15.71 -11.64
N PRO A 146 8.44 -15.21 -12.24
CA PRO A 146 8.70 -13.78 -12.33
C PRO A 146 7.59 -12.98 -13.04
N ILE A 147 7.03 -13.52 -14.13
CA ILE A 147 5.93 -12.89 -14.85
C ILE A 147 4.67 -12.83 -13.98
N ILE A 148 4.32 -13.94 -13.31
CA ILE A 148 3.16 -14.04 -12.45
C ILE A 148 3.33 -13.11 -11.24
N ARG A 149 4.50 -13.08 -10.63
CA ARG A 149 4.82 -12.19 -9.51
C ARG A 149 4.67 -10.73 -9.90
N HIS A 150 5.19 -10.34 -11.05
CA HIS A 150 5.05 -8.98 -11.57
C HIS A 150 3.59 -8.64 -11.86
N ALA A 151 2.86 -9.56 -12.50
CA ALA A 151 1.44 -9.39 -12.81
C ALA A 151 0.54 -9.39 -11.55
N ALA A 152 0.97 -10.04 -10.47
CA ALA A 152 0.28 -9.98 -9.17
C ALA A 152 0.43 -8.63 -8.46
N GLY A 153 1.32 -7.75 -8.95
CA GLY A 153 1.50 -6.40 -8.42
C GLY A 153 2.01 -6.34 -6.98
N LEU A 154 2.61 -7.42 -6.50
CA LEU A 154 3.30 -7.41 -5.22
C LEU A 154 4.50 -6.47 -5.30
N GLY A 155 4.65 -5.62 -4.30
CA GLY A 155 5.77 -4.69 -4.23
C GLY A 155 7.11 -5.43 -4.14
N ALA A 156 8.12 -4.87 -4.78
CA ALA A 156 9.47 -5.38 -4.76
C ALA A 156 10.31 -4.64 -3.72
N LEU A 157 11.20 -5.38 -3.06
CA LEU A 157 12.25 -4.78 -2.24
C LEU A 157 13.17 -3.92 -3.11
N SER A 158 13.80 -2.90 -2.51
CA SER A 158 14.73 -2.00 -3.22
C SER A 158 15.96 -2.73 -3.78
N GLY A 159 16.34 -3.86 -3.19
CA GLY A 159 17.59 -4.57 -3.48
C GLY A 159 18.86 -3.84 -3.03
N MET A 160 18.71 -2.69 -2.38
CA MET A 160 19.80 -1.92 -1.79
C MET A 160 20.11 -2.41 -0.37
N PRO A 161 21.34 -2.24 0.13
CA PRO A 161 21.65 -2.49 1.52
C PRO A 161 20.75 -1.64 2.43
N ASP A 162 20.33 -2.21 3.56
CA ASP A 162 19.58 -1.49 4.58
C ASP A 162 20.48 -0.40 5.20
N PRO A 163 20.10 0.88 5.11
CA PRO A 163 20.88 1.97 5.66
C PRO A 163 20.64 2.19 7.15
N ASP A 164 19.63 1.54 7.75
CA ASP A 164 19.29 1.70 9.15
C ASP A 164 20.33 1.01 10.04
N CYS A 165 20.62 1.64 11.16
CA CYS A 165 21.45 1.09 12.22
C CYS A 165 20.55 0.61 13.36
N TYR A 166 20.71 -0.64 13.76
CA TYR A 166 19.91 -1.24 14.82
C TYR A 166 20.76 -1.48 16.07
N ASP A 167 20.26 -1.00 17.20
CA ASP A 167 20.83 -1.36 18.49
C ASP A 167 20.51 -2.81 18.84
N LYS A 168 21.48 -3.48 19.44
CA LYS A 168 21.33 -4.85 19.93
C LYS A 168 21.38 -4.85 21.45
N GLY A 169 20.38 -5.46 22.06
CA GLY A 169 20.31 -5.59 23.50
C GLY A 169 19.72 -6.94 23.92
N PHE A 170 19.94 -7.28 25.17
CA PHE A 170 19.31 -8.43 25.82
C PHE A 170 18.29 -7.92 26.83
N LEU A 171 17.05 -8.37 26.70
CA LEU A 171 16.00 -8.06 27.64
C LEU A 171 15.70 -9.30 28.50
N HIS A 172 15.84 -9.15 29.82
CA HIS A 172 15.48 -10.19 30.76
C HIS A 172 14.18 -9.80 31.46
N CYS A 173 13.15 -10.64 31.34
CA CYS A 173 11.83 -10.40 31.91
C CYS A 173 11.16 -11.73 32.27
N ASP A 174 10.29 -11.73 33.27
CA ASP A 174 9.49 -12.89 33.65
C ASP A 174 8.30 -13.08 32.70
N LEU A 175 7.84 -12.00 32.06
CA LEU A 175 6.74 -11.99 31.09
C LEU A 175 7.03 -10.99 29.97
N LEU A 176 7.01 -11.46 28.74
CA LEU A 176 7.10 -10.62 27.54
C LEU A 176 5.75 -10.62 26.80
N ILE A 177 5.16 -9.43 26.67
CA ILE A 177 3.94 -9.23 25.86
C ILE A 177 4.34 -8.54 24.56
N ILE A 178 4.04 -9.18 23.42
CA ILE A 178 4.32 -8.64 22.08
C ILE A 178 3.00 -8.24 21.42
N GLY A 179 2.79 -6.94 21.26
CA GLY A 179 1.55 -6.36 20.74
C GLY A 179 0.48 -6.25 21.83
N ALA A 180 -0.53 -5.45 21.54
CA ALA A 180 -1.65 -5.21 22.47
C ALA A 180 -3.01 -5.67 21.93
N GLY A 181 -3.04 -6.18 20.70
CA GLY A 181 -4.27 -6.48 19.95
C GLY A 181 -4.94 -5.21 19.39
N PRO A 182 -6.03 -5.38 18.64
CA PRO A 182 -6.85 -4.27 18.16
C PRO A 182 -7.62 -3.61 19.29
#